data_8da512c74828427cb29bea06b54c765c
#
_entry.id   8da512c74828427cb29bea06b54c765c
#
_cell.length_a   1.000
_cell.length_b   1.000
_cell.length_c   1.000
_cell.angle_alpha   90.00
_cell.angle_beta   90.00
_cell.angle_gamma   90.00
#
_symmetry.space_group_name_H-M   'P 1'
#
loop_
_entity.id
_entity.type
_entity.pdbx_description
1 polymer ?
#
loop_
_entity_poly.entity_id
_entity_poly.type
_entity_poly.pdbx_seq_one_letter_code
_entity_poly.pdbx_strand_id
1 'polypeptide(L)'
;MAAKKNAFYAQSGGVTSVINASACGVIEAANKSYKINKVLAGKNGILGALNEELIDTSRESKSTIAKLKQTPGGAFGSCRFKLQDPIKQKKEYERLFEVFEAHNIGFFFYNGGGDSQDTTFKISEMAKKLNFPLQCIGIPKTVDNDLPFTDCSPGFGSVAKYVATSTLEAGLDVKSMSETSTKVFILEVMGRHAGWIAASSCLASNEIEDPPHIILLPEVAFELSLIHI
;
A
#
# COMPACT_ATOMS: atom_id res chain seq x y z
N MET A 1 21.00 4.41 -30.00
CA MET A 1 20.34 4.05 -28.73
C MET A 1 19.01 4.78 -28.65
N ALA A 2 17.92 4.12 -28.23
CA ALA A 2 16.65 4.82 -28.04
C ALA A 2 16.81 5.91 -26.95
N ALA A 3 16.14 7.05 -27.15
CA ALA A 3 16.16 8.13 -26.16
C ALA A 3 15.60 7.66 -24.83
N LYS A 4 16.26 8.05 -23.72
CA LYS A 4 15.78 7.74 -22.38
C LYS A 4 14.43 8.41 -22.13
N LYS A 5 13.52 7.68 -21.47
CA LYS A 5 12.23 8.17 -21.01
C LYS A 5 12.25 8.44 -19.51
N ASN A 6 11.36 9.28 -19.01
CA ASN A 6 11.14 9.44 -17.58
C ASN A 6 10.20 8.37 -17.04
N ALA A 7 10.32 8.08 -15.77
CA ALA A 7 9.35 7.26 -15.05
C ALA A 7 8.44 8.15 -14.20
N PHE A 8 7.15 7.83 -14.18
CA PHE A 8 6.22 8.36 -13.20
C PHE A 8 6.02 7.31 -12.09
N TYR A 9 6.04 7.76 -10.84
CA TYR A 9 5.75 6.95 -9.66
C TYR A 9 4.66 7.60 -8.82
N ALA A 10 3.72 6.82 -8.31
CA ALA A 10 2.70 7.35 -7.40
C ALA A 10 2.29 6.33 -6.34
N GLN A 11 1.88 6.84 -5.17
CA GLN A 11 1.36 6.08 -4.03
C GLN A 11 -0.16 6.21 -3.97
N SER A 12 -0.85 5.15 -3.58
CA SER A 12 -2.32 5.12 -3.59
C SER A 12 -2.89 4.35 -2.41
N GLY A 13 -4.01 4.85 -1.92
CA GLY A 13 -4.78 4.26 -0.83
C GLY A 13 -4.16 4.45 0.54
N GLY A 14 -4.55 3.62 1.51
CA GLY A 14 -3.94 3.63 2.84
C GLY A 14 -2.45 3.29 2.78
N VAL A 15 -1.64 4.03 3.51
CA VAL A 15 -0.20 3.79 3.54
C VAL A 15 0.15 2.63 4.48
N THR A 16 1.21 1.90 4.13
CA THR A 16 1.81 0.86 4.99
C THR A 16 3.21 1.30 5.40
N SER A 17 3.79 0.63 6.39
CA SER A 17 5.17 0.89 6.82
C SER A 17 6.21 0.67 5.72
N VAL A 18 5.89 -0.10 4.68
CA VAL A 18 6.83 -0.46 3.59
C VAL A 18 6.59 0.31 2.29
N ILE A 19 5.56 1.16 2.20
CA ILE A 19 5.23 1.83 0.93
C ILE A 19 6.38 2.73 0.43
N ASN A 20 7.08 3.40 1.34
CA ASN A 20 8.23 4.22 0.99
C ASN A 20 9.47 3.39 0.68
N ALA A 21 9.63 2.19 1.25
CA ALA A 21 10.70 1.27 0.88
C ALA A 21 10.53 0.82 -0.59
N SER A 22 9.29 0.56 -1.02
CA SER A 22 8.99 0.29 -2.43
C SER A 22 9.33 1.48 -3.34
N ALA A 23 9.00 2.71 -2.90
CA ALA A 23 9.38 3.92 -3.62
C ALA A 23 10.89 4.06 -3.77
N CYS A 24 11.63 3.81 -2.68
CA CYS A 24 13.10 3.80 -2.68
C CYS A 24 13.64 2.79 -3.70
N GLY A 25 13.11 1.57 -3.70
CA GLY A 25 13.50 0.52 -4.65
C GLY A 25 13.30 0.93 -6.11
N VAL A 26 12.15 1.54 -6.44
CA VAL A 26 11.88 2.06 -7.78
C VAL A 26 12.89 3.14 -8.17
N ILE A 27 13.14 4.12 -7.30
CA ILE A 27 14.07 5.23 -7.58
C ILE A 27 15.51 4.71 -7.74
N GLU A 28 15.96 3.83 -6.83
CA GLU A 28 17.31 3.25 -6.89
C GLU A 28 17.52 2.40 -8.16
N ALA A 29 16.51 1.59 -8.54
CA ALA A 29 16.57 0.77 -9.75
C ALA A 29 16.51 1.63 -11.02
N ALA A 30 15.65 2.64 -11.05
CA ALA A 30 15.56 3.59 -12.16
C ALA A 30 16.88 4.32 -12.41
N ASN A 31 17.55 4.78 -11.34
CA ASN A 31 18.85 5.46 -11.42
C ASN A 31 19.97 4.58 -11.98
N LYS A 32 19.84 3.25 -11.90
CA LYS A 32 20.77 2.28 -12.49
C LYS A 32 20.39 1.89 -13.92
N SER A 33 19.19 2.19 -14.36
CA SER A 33 18.66 1.81 -15.67
C SER A 33 19.23 2.68 -16.78
N TYR A 34 19.63 2.07 -17.88
CA TYR A 34 20.01 2.80 -19.10
C TYR A 34 18.78 3.31 -19.89
N LYS A 35 17.57 2.84 -19.57
CA LYS A 35 16.33 3.22 -20.25
C LYS A 35 15.63 4.42 -19.60
N ILE A 36 15.83 4.61 -18.29
CA ILE A 36 15.14 5.64 -17.50
C ILE A 36 16.08 6.82 -17.29
N ASN A 37 15.58 8.03 -17.51
CA ASN A 37 16.32 9.27 -17.28
C ASN A 37 16.21 9.70 -15.82
N LYS A 38 14.96 9.84 -15.31
CA LYS A 38 14.67 10.20 -13.92
C LYS A 38 13.29 9.70 -13.52
N VAL A 39 13.01 9.69 -12.21
CA VAL A 39 11.69 9.39 -11.64
C VAL A 39 11.02 10.69 -11.20
N LEU A 40 9.84 10.94 -11.71
CA LEU A 40 8.93 11.99 -11.29
C LEU A 40 7.84 11.37 -10.41
N ALA A 41 7.78 11.75 -9.14
CA ALA A 41 6.75 11.26 -8.22
C ALA A 41 5.54 12.19 -8.23
N GLY A 42 4.34 11.62 -8.39
CA GLY A 42 3.09 12.37 -8.30
C GLY A 42 2.78 12.74 -6.85
N LYS A 43 2.60 14.04 -6.58
CA LYS A 43 2.16 14.52 -5.28
C LYS A 43 0.71 14.11 -5.05
N ASN A 44 0.44 13.45 -3.91
CA ASN A 44 -0.87 12.90 -3.61
C ASN A 44 -1.35 11.86 -4.65
N GLY A 45 -0.46 10.97 -5.06
CA GLY A 45 -0.82 9.87 -5.94
C GLY A 45 -1.03 10.28 -7.39
N ILE A 46 -2.03 9.67 -8.04
CA ILE A 46 -2.34 9.96 -9.45
C ILE A 46 -2.89 11.37 -9.65
N LEU A 47 -3.42 12.01 -8.61
CA LEU A 47 -3.85 13.40 -8.66
C LEU A 47 -2.68 14.33 -9.02
N GLY A 48 -1.47 13.98 -8.57
CA GLY A 48 -0.26 14.71 -8.96
C GLY A 48 0.01 14.68 -10.47
N ALA A 49 -0.35 13.59 -11.16
CA ALA A 49 -0.28 13.57 -12.62
C ALA A 49 -1.38 14.43 -13.24
N LEU A 50 -2.63 14.31 -12.78
CA LEU A 50 -3.75 15.06 -13.33
C LEU A 50 -3.59 16.59 -13.15
N ASN A 51 -3.03 16.99 -12.01
CA ASN A 51 -2.78 18.40 -11.68
C ASN A 51 -1.39 18.90 -12.12
N GLU A 52 -0.56 18.01 -12.69
CA GLU A 52 0.83 18.30 -13.08
C GLU A 52 1.72 18.74 -11.89
N GLU A 53 1.40 18.25 -10.69
CA GLU A 53 2.20 18.42 -9.48
C GLU A 53 3.19 17.25 -9.33
N LEU A 54 4.36 17.38 -9.96
CA LEU A 54 5.37 16.32 -10.05
C LEU A 54 6.61 16.68 -9.23
N ILE A 55 7.03 15.77 -8.39
CA ILE A 55 8.24 15.88 -7.56
C ILE A 55 9.40 15.20 -8.29
N ASP A 56 10.41 15.97 -8.65
CA ASP A 56 11.61 15.45 -9.30
C ASP A 56 12.56 14.82 -8.28
N THR A 57 12.57 13.49 -8.19
CA THR A 57 13.40 12.76 -7.23
C THR A 57 14.90 12.81 -7.52
N SER A 58 15.29 13.21 -8.73
CA SER A 58 16.71 13.36 -9.11
C SER A 58 17.39 14.54 -8.42
N ARG A 59 16.61 15.46 -7.82
CA ARG A 59 17.11 16.60 -7.04
C ARG A 59 17.54 16.19 -5.62
N GLU A 60 17.15 14.99 -5.21
CA GLU A 60 17.47 14.47 -3.87
C GLU A 60 18.79 13.69 -3.86
N SER A 61 19.51 13.76 -2.75
CA SER A 61 20.72 13.00 -2.56
C SER A 61 20.43 11.49 -2.41
N LYS A 62 21.40 10.64 -2.74
CA LYS A 62 21.27 9.19 -2.52
C LYS A 62 20.97 8.86 -1.06
N SER A 63 21.54 9.60 -0.10
CA SER A 63 21.28 9.40 1.32
C SER A 63 19.86 9.78 1.70
N THR A 64 19.28 10.85 1.12
CA THR A 64 17.87 11.23 1.32
C THR A 64 16.94 10.14 0.79
N ILE A 65 17.19 9.65 -0.42
CA ILE A 65 16.38 8.55 -1.00
C ILE A 65 16.47 7.30 -0.13
N ALA A 66 17.65 6.93 0.36
CA ALA A 66 17.83 5.75 1.21
C ALA A 66 17.04 5.84 2.53
N LYS A 67 16.81 7.03 3.09
CA LYS A 67 15.99 7.23 4.29
C LYS A 67 14.53 6.81 4.09
N LEU A 68 14.02 6.81 2.85
CA LEU A 68 12.67 6.33 2.55
C LEU A 68 12.42 4.90 3.07
N LYS A 69 13.44 4.06 3.15
CA LYS A 69 13.31 2.67 3.66
C LYS A 69 12.81 2.61 5.10
N GLN A 70 13.07 3.65 5.88
CA GLN A 70 12.70 3.75 7.30
C GLN A 70 11.71 4.87 7.59
N THR A 71 11.23 5.58 6.55
CA THR A 71 10.28 6.68 6.72
C THR A 71 8.85 6.13 6.74
N PRO A 72 8.08 6.35 7.80
CA PRO A 72 6.67 5.95 7.86
C PRO A 72 5.80 6.86 7.00
N GLY A 73 4.59 6.40 6.70
CA GLY A 73 3.60 7.13 5.90
C GLY A 73 3.92 7.13 4.42
N GLY A 74 3.27 8.02 3.67
CA GLY A 74 3.48 8.20 2.23
C GLY A 74 4.32 9.45 1.95
N ALA A 75 5.60 9.28 1.60
CA ALA A 75 6.53 10.40 1.43
C ALA A 75 6.12 11.38 0.33
N PHE A 76 5.41 10.91 -0.70
CA PHE A 76 4.91 11.74 -1.81
C PHE A 76 3.43 12.08 -1.66
N GLY A 77 2.83 11.76 -0.52
CA GLY A 77 1.38 11.77 -0.35
C GLY A 77 0.69 10.61 -1.06
N SER A 78 -0.55 10.37 -0.71
CA SER A 78 -1.39 9.32 -1.26
C SER A 78 -2.79 9.85 -1.53
N CYS A 79 -3.56 9.17 -2.38
CA CYS A 79 -4.96 9.50 -2.60
C CYS A 79 -5.82 8.24 -2.70
N ARG A 80 -7.12 8.40 -2.44
CA ARG A 80 -8.15 7.40 -2.71
C ARG A 80 -8.96 7.79 -3.94
N PHE A 81 -8.28 8.04 -5.05
CA PHE A 81 -8.88 8.36 -6.33
C PHE A 81 -8.85 7.13 -7.24
N LYS A 82 -10.03 6.65 -7.62
CA LYS A 82 -10.18 5.52 -8.53
C LYS A 82 -10.53 6.01 -9.92
N LEU A 83 -9.64 5.81 -10.87
CA LEU A 83 -9.98 5.97 -12.29
C LEU A 83 -11.01 4.89 -12.67
N GLN A 84 -12.17 5.35 -13.08
CA GLN A 84 -13.26 4.49 -13.54
C GLN A 84 -12.98 4.00 -14.98
N ASP A 85 -14.04 3.53 -15.64
CA ASP A 85 -13.97 3.15 -17.03
C ASP A 85 -13.55 4.36 -17.91
N PRO A 86 -12.63 4.17 -18.88
CA PRO A 86 -12.20 5.25 -19.79
C PRO A 86 -13.32 5.94 -20.56
N ILE A 87 -14.46 5.27 -20.78
CA ILE A 87 -15.62 5.89 -21.44
C ILE A 87 -16.26 6.92 -20.51
N LYS A 88 -16.33 6.63 -19.20
CA LYS A 88 -16.96 7.50 -18.20
C LYS A 88 -16.06 8.67 -17.78
N GLN A 89 -14.75 8.45 -17.74
CA GLN A 89 -13.77 9.45 -17.31
C GLN A 89 -12.76 9.78 -18.43
N LYS A 90 -13.27 9.98 -19.63
CA LYS A 90 -12.43 10.25 -20.82
C LYS A 90 -11.47 11.42 -20.62
N LYS A 91 -11.95 12.50 -20.00
CA LYS A 91 -11.14 13.71 -19.77
C LYS A 91 -9.94 13.49 -18.87
N GLU A 92 -10.12 12.68 -17.81
CA GLU A 92 -9.05 12.34 -16.88
C GLU A 92 -7.97 11.51 -17.58
N TYR A 93 -8.36 10.56 -18.44
CA TYR A 93 -7.40 9.79 -19.24
C TYR A 93 -6.68 10.66 -20.26
N GLU A 94 -7.40 11.51 -20.98
CA GLU A 94 -6.81 12.47 -21.94
C GLU A 94 -5.78 13.35 -21.22
N ARG A 95 -6.15 13.95 -20.09
CA ARG A 95 -5.24 14.78 -19.28
C ARG A 95 -4.02 14.00 -18.81
N LEU A 96 -4.21 12.77 -18.35
CA LEU A 96 -3.11 11.92 -17.89
C LEU A 96 -2.06 11.69 -19.01
N PHE A 97 -2.52 11.34 -20.21
CA PHE A 97 -1.62 11.12 -21.34
C PHE A 97 -0.99 12.41 -21.87
N GLU A 98 -1.69 13.54 -21.85
CA GLU A 98 -1.10 14.87 -22.15
C GLU A 98 0.08 15.17 -21.22
N VAL A 99 -0.09 15.00 -19.90
CA VAL A 99 0.98 15.19 -18.92
C VAL A 99 2.12 14.19 -19.15
N PHE A 100 1.80 12.95 -19.44
CA PHE A 100 2.82 11.92 -19.70
C PHE A 100 3.64 12.26 -20.97
N GLU A 101 3.02 12.77 -22.00
CA GLU A 101 3.70 13.23 -23.21
C GLU A 101 4.58 14.45 -22.92
N ALA A 102 4.03 15.50 -22.28
CA ALA A 102 4.74 16.72 -21.94
C ALA A 102 5.99 16.47 -21.10
N HIS A 103 5.92 15.49 -20.17
CA HIS A 103 7.04 15.13 -19.31
C HIS A 103 7.86 13.93 -19.81
N ASN A 104 7.67 13.51 -21.06
CA ASN A 104 8.39 12.38 -21.67
C ASN A 104 8.35 11.11 -20.81
N ILE A 105 7.18 10.80 -20.20
CA ILE A 105 6.97 9.60 -19.39
C ILE A 105 6.81 8.37 -20.29
N GLY A 106 7.61 7.35 -20.06
CA GLY A 106 7.53 6.07 -20.75
C GLY A 106 7.39 4.88 -19.80
N PHE A 107 7.42 5.15 -18.49
CA PHE A 107 7.25 4.14 -17.45
C PHE A 107 6.31 4.65 -16.37
N PHE A 108 5.31 3.86 -16.03
CA PHE A 108 4.30 4.18 -15.03
C PHE A 108 4.37 3.15 -13.91
N PHE A 109 4.71 3.58 -12.70
CA PHE A 109 4.76 2.77 -11.49
C PHE A 109 3.67 3.23 -10.52
N TYR A 110 2.72 2.37 -10.20
CA TYR A 110 1.63 2.72 -9.29
C TYR A 110 1.60 1.78 -8.09
N ASN A 111 1.92 2.33 -6.91
CA ASN A 111 2.05 1.57 -5.67
C ASN A 111 0.77 1.71 -4.85
N GLY A 112 -0.01 0.62 -4.75
CA GLY A 112 -1.28 0.66 -4.05
C GLY A 112 -1.99 -0.68 -3.96
N GLY A 113 -3.20 -0.66 -3.43
CA GLY A 113 -4.06 -1.83 -3.27
C GLY A 113 -4.74 -2.28 -4.56
N GLY A 114 -5.77 -3.13 -4.45
CA GLY A 114 -6.47 -3.73 -5.59
C GLY A 114 -7.00 -2.71 -6.60
N ASP A 115 -7.63 -1.62 -6.15
CA ASP A 115 -8.12 -0.56 -7.04
C ASP A 115 -6.99 0.15 -7.81
N SER A 116 -5.79 0.21 -7.24
CA SER A 116 -4.62 0.79 -7.91
C SER A 116 -4.07 -0.14 -8.98
N GLN A 117 -4.13 -1.45 -8.75
CA GLN A 117 -3.76 -2.45 -9.74
C GLN A 117 -4.74 -2.43 -10.92
N ASP A 118 -6.05 -2.34 -10.67
CA ASP A 118 -7.09 -2.15 -11.69
C ASP A 118 -6.87 -0.87 -12.50
N THR A 119 -6.54 0.25 -11.84
CA THR A 119 -6.19 1.51 -12.49
C THR A 119 -4.96 1.36 -13.39
N THR A 120 -3.91 0.68 -12.90
CA THR A 120 -2.69 0.40 -13.68
C THR A 120 -3.01 -0.41 -14.93
N PHE A 121 -3.84 -1.43 -14.81
CA PHE A 121 -4.30 -2.24 -15.93
C PHE A 121 -5.06 -1.40 -16.97
N LYS A 122 -6.03 -0.58 -16.53
CA LYS A 122 -6.81 0.29 -17.41
C LYS A 122 -5.94 1.30 -18.17
N ILE A 123 -4.97 1.92 -17.48
CA ILE A 123 -4.00 2.83 -18.11
C ILE A 123 -3.17 2.08 -19.16
N SER A 124 -2.73 0.86 -18.88
CA SER A 124 -1.98 0.03 -19.82
C SER A 124 -2.80 -0.28 -21.09
N GLU A 125 -4.07 -0.67 -20.91
CA GLU A 125 -4.97 -0.94 -22.05
C GLU A 125 -5.26 0.33 -22.87
N MET A 126 -5.43 1.49 -22.21
CA MET A 126 -5.62 2.75 -22.91
C MET A 126 -4.35 3.17 -23.67
N ALA A 127 -3.17 3.01 -23.07
CA ALA A 127 -1.91 3.29 -23.74
C ALA A 127 -1.75 2.46 -25.04
N LYS A 128 -2.13 1.17 -25.00
CA LYS A 128 -2.15 0.31 -26.19
C LYS A 128 -3.11 0.84 -27.27
N LYS A 129 -4.34 1.22 -26.89
CA LYS A 129 -5.34 1.78 -27.80
C LYS A 129 -4.89 3.09 -28.46
N LEU A 130 -4.18 3.92 -27.71
CA LEU A 130 -3.62 5.18 -28.20
C LEU A 130 -2.28 5.04 -28.92
N ASN A 131 -1.73 3.82 -29.04
CA ASN A 131 -0.36 3.58 -29.51
C ASN A 131 0.69 4.42 -28.75
N PHE A 132 0.42 4.74 -27.46
CA PHE A 132 1.32 5.49 -26.60
C PHE A 132 2.36 4.54 -25.98
N PRO A 133 3.67 4.79 -26.14
CA PRO A 133 4.71 3.87 -25.69
C PRO A 133 4.95 3.95 -24.18
N LEU A 134 4.02 3.40 -23.39
CA LEU A 134 4.04 3.38 -21.93
C LEU A 134 4.16 1.95 -21.41
N GLN A 135 5.13 1.70 -20.53
CA GLN A 135 5.21 0.47 -19.73
C GLN A 135 4.59 0.73 -18.35
N CYS A 136 3.52 0.01 -18.03
CA CYS A 136 2.82 0.11 -16.76
C CYS A 136 3.18 -1.04 -15.83
N ILE A 137 3.55 -0.74 -14.60
CA ILE A 137 3.92 -1.71 -13.57
C ILE A 137 3.18 -1.35 -12.29
N GLY A 138 2.25 -2.21 -11.88
CA GLY A 138 1.61 -2.13 -10.58
C GLY A 138 2.53 -2.68 -9.49
N ILE A 139 2.62 -1.97 -8.37
CA ILE A 139 3.36 -2.38 -7.19
C ILE A 139 2.33 -2.61 -6.08
N PRO A 140 1.97 -3.88 -5.80
CA PRO A 140 0.94 -4.16 -4.84
C PRO A 140 1.43 -3.91 -3.41
N LYS A 141 0.52 -3.43 -2.57
CA LYS A 141 0.68 -3.40 -1.12
C LYS A 141 -0.68 -3.60 -0.46
N THR A 142 -0.71 -4.36 0.62
CA THR A 142 -1.87 -4.53 1.49
C THR A 142 -1.41 -5.05 2.84
N VAL A 143 -2.07 -4.62 3.91
CA VAL A 143 -1.87 -5.19 5.25
C VAL A 143 -2.77 -6.40 5.46
N ASP A 144 -3.81 -6.55 4.65
CA ASP A 144 -4.84 -7.60 4.81
C ASP A 144 -4.33 -8.99 4.42
N ASN A 145 -3.16 -9.08 3.78
CA ASN A 145 -2.54 -10.32 3.28
C ASN A 145 -3.46 -11.11 2.34
N ASP A 146 -4.20 -10.40 1.49
CA ASP A 146 -5.25 -10.93 0.62
C ASP A 146 -4.86 -11.00 -0.86
N LEU A 147 -3.58 -10.90 -1.17
CA LEU A 147 -3.09 -11.04 -2.54
C LEU A 147 -3.01 -12.51 -2.95
N PRO A 148 -3.61 -12.89 -4.10
CA PRO A 148 -3.50 -14.26 -4.60
C PRO A 148 -2.04 -14.62 -4.93
N PHE A 149 -1.70 -15.88 -4.72
CA PHE A 149 -0.35 -16.42 -4.97
C PHE A 149 0.78 -15.71 -4.22
N THR A 150 0.47 -15.11 -3.07
CA THR A 150 1.42 -14.37 -2.24
C THR A 150 1.30 -14.84 -0.79
N ASP A 151 2.38 -15.33 -0.21
CA ASP A 151 2.38 -15.84 1.17
C ASP A 151 2.37 -14.69 2.19
N CYS A 152 3.16 -13.64 1.92
CA CYS A 152 3.24 -12.46 2.77
C CYS A 152 3.20 -11.19 1.94
N SER A 153 2.07 -10.48 2.00
CA SER A 153 1.89 -9.21 1.28
C SER A 153 2.74 -8.10 1.88
N PRO A 154 3.26 -7.18 1.04
CA PRO A 154 4.03 -6.03 1.53
C PRO A 154 3.23 -5.16 2.50
N GLY A 155 3.67 -5.12 3.77
CA GLY A 155 3.01 -4.41 4.87
C GLY A 155 2.38 -5.34 5.92
N PHE A 156 2.03 -6.57 5.58
CA PHE A 156 1.40 -7.51 6.51
C PHE A 156 2.32 -7.87 7.69
N GLY A 157 3.57 -8.27 7.44
CA GLY A 157 4.49 -8.66 8.51
C GLY A 157 4.71 -7.57 9.57
N SER A 158 4.74 -6.29 9.15
CA SER A 158 4.86 -5.16 10.07
C SER A 158 3.62 -4.97 10.92
N VAL A 159 2.41 -5.10 10.33
CA VAL A 159 1.16 -4.96 11.08
C VAL A 159 0.94 -6.16 11.99
N ALA A 160 1.30 -7.38 11.57
CA ALA A 160 1.22 -8.57 12.38
C ALA A 160 2.05 -8.42 13.68
N LYS A 161 3.30 -7.95 13.56
CA LYS A 161 4.14 -7.64 14.71
C LYS A 161 3.53 -6.57 15.61
N TYR A 162 2.99 -5.50 15.03
CA TYR A 162 2.36 -4.41 15.79
C TYR A 162 1.14 -4.93 16.56
N VAL A 163 0.26 -5.70 15.92
CA VAL A 163 -0.95 -6.25 16.54
C VAL A 163 -0.58 -7.22 17.66
N ALA A 164 0.38 -8.12 17.45
CA ALA A 164 0.84 -9.04 18.49
C ALA A 164 1.36 -8.28 19.73
N THR A 165 2.21 -7.27 19.53
CA THR A 165 2.75 -6.45 20.61
C THR A 165 1.63 -5.71 21.35
N SER A 166 0.73 -5.05 20.61
CA SER A 166 -0.39 -4.29 21.22
C SER A 166 -1.36 -5.20 21.97
N THR A 167 -1.59 -6.43 21.47
CA THR A 167 -2.44 -7.42 22.16
C THR A 167 -1.81 -7.83 23.49
N LEU A 168 -0.51 -8.12 23.50
CA LEU A 168 0.21 -8.47 24.72
C LEU A 168 0.16 -7.33 25.76
N GLU A 169 0.49 -6.11 25.33
CA GLU A 169 0.49 -4.94 26.22
C GLU A 169 -0.90 -4.68 26.82
N ALA A 170 -1.96 -4.70 25.99
CA ALA A 170 -3.32 -4.53 26.46
C ALA A 170 -3.77 -5.67 27.40
N GLY A 171 -3.38 -6.91 27.12
CA GLY A 171 -3.68 -8.04 27.96
C GLY A 171 -3.03 -7.95 29.34
N LEU A 172 -1.76 -7.53 29.40
CA LEU A 172 -1.06 -7.31 30.66
C LEU A 172 -1.69 -6.17 31.49
N ASP A 173 -2.12 -5.08 30.82
CA ASP A 173 -2.83 -3.99 31.47
C ASP A 173 -4.16 -4.49 32.09
N VAL A 174 -4.98 -5.18 31.33
CA VAL A 174 -6.24 -5.77 31.84
C VAL A 174 -5.97 -6.73 33.00
N LYS A 175 -4.98 -7.63 32.87
CA LYS A 175 -4.61 -8.59 33.91
C LYS A 175 -4.24 -7.88 35.21
N SER A 176 -3.55 -6.75 35.14
CA SER A 176 -3.10 -6.00 36.32
C SER A 176 -4.23 -5.41 37.15
N MET A 177 -5.42 -5.18 36.57
CA MET A 177 -6.55 -4.52 37.26
C MET A 177 -7.87 -5.30 37.19
N SER A 178 -7.88 -6.53 36.67
CA SER A 178 -9.09 -7.32 36.39
C SER A 178 -9.92 -7.64 37.64
N GLU A 179 -9.33 -7.69 38.83
CA GLU A 179 -10.02 -7.94 40.09
C GLU A 179 -11.05 -6.85 40.44
N THR A 180 -10.71 -5.62 40.15
CA THR A 180 -11.47 -4.46 40.65
C THR A 180 -11.99 -3.52 39.57
N SER A 181 -11.50 -3.62 38.31
CA SER A 181 -11.81 -2.69 37.26
C SER A 181 -12.05 -3.38 35.90
N THR A 182 -11.28 -3.03 34.88
CA THR A 182 -11.45 -3.48 33.50
C THR A 182 -11.24 -4.99 33.37
N LYS A 183 -12.21 -5.67 32.79
CA LYS A 183 -12.16 -7.14 32.60
C LYS A 183 -12.10 -7.58 31.16
N VAL A 184 -12.40 -6.66 30.22
CA VAL A 184 -12.48 -6.95 28.78
C VAL A 184 -11.80 -5.84 28.01
N PHE A 185 -10.98 -6.25 27.05
CA PHE A 185 -10.42 -5.39 26.02
C PHE A 185 -10.76 -5.96 24.65
N ILE A 186 -11.20 -5.11 23.74
CA ILE A 186 -11.55 -5.49 22.37
C ILE A 186 -10.66 -4.72 21.41
N LEU A 187 -9.86 -5.43 20.64
CA LEU A 187 -9.03 -4.87 19.58
C LEU A 187 -9.67 -5.13 18.22
N GLU A 188 -10.23 -4.09 17.62
CA GLU A 188 -10.68 -4.16 16.24
C GLU A 188 -9.53 -3.89 15.29
N VAL A 189 -9.35 -4.77 14.29
CA VAL A 189 -8.30 -4.68 13.28
C VAL A 189 -8.89 -4.67 11.87
N MET A 190 -8.10 -4.23 10.90
CA MET A 190 -8.47 -4.29 9.48
C MET A 190 -8.55 -5.74 8.98
N GLY A 191 -9.15 -5.92 7.78
CA GLY A 191 -9.28 -7.24 7.15
C GLY A 191 -10.73 -7.72 7.11
N ARG A 192 -11.64 -6.91 6.49
CA ARG A 192 -13.07 -7.24 6.42
C ARG A 192 -13.40 -8.57 5.72
N HIS A 193 -12.51 -9.06 4.89
CA HIS A 193 -12.68 -10.28 4.08
C HIS A 193 -11.54 -11.28 4.27
N ALA A 194 -10.52 -10.94 5.07
CA ALA A 194 -9.36 -11.78 5.31
C ALA A 194 -8.90 -11.60 6.75
N GLY A 195 -8.97 -12.65 7.55
CA GLY A 195 -8.72 -12.66 8.99
C GLY A 195 -7.24 -12.71 9.40
N TRP A 196 -6.29 -12.58 8.48
CA TRP A 196 -4.86 -12.70 8.75
C TRP A 196 -4.34 -11.76 9.82
N ILE A 197 -4.82 -10.50 9.83
CA ILE A 197 -4.39 -9.52 10.85
C ILE A 197 -4.94 -9.91 12.21
N ALA A 198 -6.22 -10.29 12.30
CA ALA A 198 -6.81 -10.78 13.55
C ALA A 198 -6.08 -12.04 14.03
N ALA A 199 -5.85 -13.01 13.14
CA ALA A 199 -5.10 -14.23 13.46
C ALA A 199 -3.69 -13.94 13.98
N SER A 200 -3.02 -12.89 13.49
CA SER A 200 -1.66 -12.55 13.93
C SER A 200 -1.59 -12.15 15.42
N SER A 201 -2.71 -11.80 16.04
CA SER A 201 -2.76 -11.52 17.49
C SER A 201 -2.38 -12.75 18.33
N CYS A 202 -2.55 -13.99 17.81
CA CYS A 202 -2.13 -15.20 18.49
C CYS A 202 -0.62 -15.26 18.79
N LEU A 203 0.19 -14.48 18.07
CA LEU A 203 1.63 -14.37 18.32
C LEU A 203 1.96 -13.64 19.65
N ALA A 204 0.98 -13.06 20.31
CA ALA A 204 1.13 -12.47 21.65
C ALA A 204 1.16 -13.54 22.74
N SER A 205 0.56 -14.71 22.50
CA SER A 205 0.41 -15.77 23.49
C SER A 205 1.64 -16.67 23.52
N ASN A 206 2.16 -16.92 24.71
CA ASN A 206 3.17 -17.94 25.00
C ASN A 206 2.59 -19.09 25.86
N GLU A 207 1.57 -18.76 26.67
CA GLU A 207 0.90 -19.72 27.58
C GLU A 207 -0.61 -19.71 27.30
N ILE A 208 -1.33 -20.73 27.76
CA ILE A 208 -2.79 -20.88 27.53
C ILE A 208 -3.60 -19.70 28.08
N GLU A 209 -3.13 -19.11 29.18
CA GLU A 209 -3.80 -17.97 29.83
C GLU A 209 -3.40 -16.61 29.26
N ASP A 210 -2.50 -16.57 28.29
CA ASP A 210 -2.09 -15.31 27.68
C ASP A 210 -3.11 -14.81 26.66
N PRO A 211 -3.21 -13.47 26.45
CA PRO A 211 -4.06 -12.91 25.39
C PRO A 211 -3.51 -13.26 23.98
N PRO A 212 -4.38 -13.32 22.98
CA PRO A 212 -5.83 -13.12 23.02
C PRO A 212 -6.59 -14.36 23.44
N HIS A 213 -7.66 -14.20 24.22
CA HIS A 213 -8.51 -15.33 24.64
C HIS A 213 -9.50 -15.72 23.53
N ILE A 214 -9.93 -14.78 22.69
CA ILE A 214 -10.87 -14.98 21.58
C ILE A 214 -10.39 -14.22 20.37
N ILE A 215 -10.36 -14.88 19.21
CA ILE A 215 -10.08 -14.27 17.90
C ILE A 215 -11.31 -14.47 17.02
N LEU A 216 -11.92 -13.38 16.55
CA LEU A 216 -13.04 -13.42 15.62
C LEU A 216 -12.53 -13.18 14.21
N LEU A 217 -12.81 -14.11 13.30
CA LEU A 217 -12.37 -14.08 11.90
C LEU A 217 -13.55 -13.77 10.99
N PRO A 218 -13.39 -12.95 9.94
CA PRO A 218 -14.48 -12.64 9.01
C PRO A 218 -14.95 -13.85 8.19
N GLU A 219 -14.11 -14.89 8.07
CA GLU A 219 -14.40 -16.12 7.35
C GLU A 219 -15.31 -17.07 8.16
N VAL A 220 -15.46 -16.84 9.46
CA VAL A 220 -16.20 -17.71 10.36
C VAL A 220 -17.43 -16.97 10.88
N ALA A 221 -18.61 -17.57 10.71
CA ALA A 221 -19.85 -17.02 11.26
C ALA A 221 -19.77 -16.98 12.79
N PHE A 222 -20.08 -15.82 13.36
CA PHE A 222 -20.13 -15.65 14.81
C PHE A 222 -21.49 -16.10 15.34
N GLU A 223 -21.49 -17.16 16.15
CA GLU A 223 -22.69 -17.67 16.81
C GLU A 223 -22.70 -17.29 18.30
N LEU A 224 -23.65 -16.47 18.69
CA LEU A 224 -23.82 -16.01 20.08
C LEU A 224 -24.02 -17.15 21.09
N SER A 225 -24.49 -18.32 20.63
CA SER A 225 -24.67 -19.51 21.47
C SER A 225 -23.35 -20.07 22.04
N LEU A 226 -22.23 -19.74 21.42
CA LEU A 226 -20.89 -20.15 21.88
C LEU A 226 -20.33 -19.29 23.02
N ILE A 227 -21.02 -18.19 23.40
CA ILE A 227 -20.59 -17.28 24.49
C ILE A 227 -20.88 -17.89 25.87
N HIS A 228 -21.60 -18.99 25.94
CA HIS A 228 -21.98 -19.65 27.21
C HIS A 228 -21.09 -20.83 27.59
N ILE A 229 -19.89 -20.89 27.04
CA ILE A 229 -18.90 -21.92 27.42
C ILE A 229 -18.09 -21.44 28.62
#